data_873c94ce95255d3e6f0643d0dc6fba7f
#
_entry.id   873c94ce95255d3e6f0643d0dc6fba7f
#
_cell.length_a   1.000
_cell.length_b   1.000
_cell.length_c   1.000
_cell.angle_alpha   90.00
_cell.angle_beta   90.00
_cell.angle_gamma   90.00
#
_symmetry.space_group_name_H-M   'P 1'
#
loop_
_entity.id
_entity.type
_entity.pdbx_description
1 polymer ?
#
loop_
_entity_poly.entity_id
_entity_poly.type
_entity_poly.pdbx_seq_one_letter_code
_entity_poly.pdbx_strand_id
1 'polypeptide(L)'
;MRTTCFRSSVFLLLAACAAHTPAASRVPLDRTIITQQEILEHKFETVYDAIQSLRPNWLLTHGTNSMTQNPTVVQVYLDNTRLGGVETLSTINLSSVVYIRHYDGVEATARWGLDHGAGVIYVSTHSESRIGP
;
A
#
# COMPACT_ATOMS: atom_id res chain seq x y z
N MET A 1 18.71 81.60 16.52
CA MET A 1 17.29 81.70 16.17
C MET A 1 16.96 80.58 15.21
N ARG A 2 15.95 79.74 15.56
CA ARG A 2 15.28 78.73 14.79
C ARG A 2 16.13 77.52 14.30
N THR A 3 16.26 76.55 15.17
CA THR A 3 16.61 75.17 14.95
C THR A 3 15.43 74.40 14.33
N THR A 4 15.58 73.87 13.12
CA THR A 4 14.65 72.92 12.52
C THR A 4 15.22 71.53 12.64
N CYS A 5 14.59 70.72 13.52
CA CYS A 5 14.82 69.27 13.64
C CYS A 5 14.28 68.56 12.41
N PHE A 6 15.18 67.91 11.69
CA PHE A 6 14.83 66.98 10.61
C PHE A 6 14.78 65.50 11.18
N ARG A 7 13.57 65.02 11.45
CA ARG A 7 13.34 63.70 11.88
C ARG A 7 13.40 62.77 10.66
N SER A 8 14.52 62.09 10.50
CA SER A 8 14.71 61.06 9.50
C SER A 8 14.03 59.78 10.01
N SER A 9 12.90 59.42 9.42
CA SER A 9 12.16 58.19 9.71
C SER A 9 12.75 57.09 8.84
N VAL A 10 13.54 56.20 9.48
CA VAL A 10 14.08 55.00 8.84
C VAL A 10 12.98 53.91 8.83
N PHE A 11 12.41 53.68 7.67
CA PHE A 11 11.48 52.56 7.43
C PHE A 11 12.28 51.25 7.28
N LEU A 12 12.25 50.42 8.32
CA LEU A 12 12.86 49.11 8.30
C LEU A 12 11.89 48.13 7.62
N LEU A 13 12.14 47.82 6.35
CA LEU A 13 11.42 46.79 5.59
C LEU A 13 11.91 45.41 6.06
N LEU A 14 11.13 44.76 6.91
CA LEU A 14 11.28 43.33 7.24
C LEU A 14 10.76 42.50 6.05
N ALA A 15 11.68 42.03 5.23
CA ALA A 15 11.39 41.01 4.22
C ALA A 15 11.21 39.67 4.95
N ALA A 16 9.95 39.25 5.16
CA ALA A 16 9.61 37.89 5.62
C ALA A 16 9.84 36.93 4.47
N CYS A 17 10.99 36.24 4.49
CA CYS A 17 11.19 35.05 3.68
C CYS A 17 10.24 33.95 4.17
N ALA A 18 9.09 33.79 3.50
CA ALA A 18 8.26 32.61 3.65
C ALA A 18 9.03 31.42 3.07
N ALA A 19 9.65 30.63 3.95
CA ALA A 19 10.20 29.33 3.58
C ALA A 19 9.05 28.45 3.12
N HIS A 20 8.87 28.31 1.81
CA HIS A 20 8.04 27.27 1.22
C HIS A 20 8.72 25.94 1.50
N THR A 21 8.31 25.26 2.56
CA THR A 21 8.60 23.85 2.74
C THR A 21 7.86 23.11 1.60
N PRO A 22 8.56 22.42 0.69
CA PRO A 22 7.85 21.62 -0.30
C PRO A 22 7.03 20.59 0.48
N ALA A 23 5.71 20.69 0.37
CA ALA A 23 4.82 19.66 0.86
C ALA A 23 5.26 18.37 0.16
N ALA A 24 5.87 17.46 0.92
CA ALA A 24 6.19 16.14 0.44
C ALA A 24 4.91 15.59 -0.19
N SER A 25 4.93 15.38 -1.49
CA SER A 25 3.82 14.80 -2.25
C SER A 25 3.54 13.45 -1.61
N ARG A 26 2.52 13.41 -0.74
CA ARG A 26 1.99 12.16 -0.23
C ARG A 26 1.36 11.49 -1.43
N VAL A 27 2.12 10.59 -2.05
CA VAL A 27 1.56 9.64 -3.01
C VAL A 27 0.38 9.01 -2.30
N PRO A 28 -0.84 9.04 -2.85
CA PRO A 28 -1.98 8.39 -2.23
C PRO A 28 -1.59 6.94 -1.99
N LEU A 29 -1.57 6.53 -0.71
CA LEU A 29 -1.30 5.13 -0.35
C LEU A 29 -2.38 4.29 -1.02
N ASP A 30 -2.00 3.55 -2.04
CA ASP A 30 -2.88 2.60 -2.68
C ASP A 30 -3.21 1.50 -1.66
N ARG A 31 -4.47 1.47 -1.24
CA ARG A 31 -4.91 0.52 -0.21
C ARG A 31 -4.93 -0.92 -0.70
N THR A 32 -4.72 -1.14 -1.98
CA THR A 32 -4.67 -2.46 -2.60
C THR A 32 -3.25 -3.03 -2.66
N ILE A 33 -2.23 -2.21 -2.34
CA ILE A 33 -0.82 -2.62 -2.39
C ILE A 33 -0.14 -2.34 -1.05
N ILE A 34 0.68 -3.28 -0.60
CA ILE A 34 1.72 -3.08 0.42
C ILE A 34 3.05 -3.08 -0.31
N THR A 35 3.74 -1.96 -0.24
CA THR A 35 5.01 -1.75 -0.94
C THR A 35 6.19 -2.29 -0.14
N GLN A 36 7.32 -2.53 -0.81
CA GLN A 36 8.56 -2.90 -0.14
C GLN A 36 8.98 -1.87 0.93
N GLN A 37 8.72 -0.60 0.69
CA GLN A 37 9.04 0.44 1.65
C GLN A 37 8.22 0.27 2.94
N GLU A 38 6.90 0.03 2.85
CA GLU A 38 6.05 -0.24 4.02
C GLU A 38 6.49 -1.50 4.76
N ILE A 39 6.95 -2.54 4.04
CA ILE A 39 7.49 -3.77 4.62
C ILE A 39 8.77 -3.49 5.43
N LEU A 40 9.68 -2.67 4.89
CA LEU A 40 10.97 -2.36 5.52
C LEU A 40 10.85 -1.40 6.72
N GLU A 41 9.84 -0.54 6.74
CA GLU A 41 9.55 0.35 7.88
C GLU A 41 9.12 -0.42 9.13
N HIS A 42 8.60 -1.62 8.93
CA HIS A 42 8.13 -2.51 10.00
C HIS A 42 8.93 -3.82 9.98
N LYS A 43 9.29 -4.32 11.17
CA LYS A 43 10.06 -5.56 11.31
C LYS A 43 9.12 -6.78 11.40
N PHE A 44 8.48 -7.11 10.30
CA PHE A 44 7.68 -8.33 10.19
C PHE A 44 8.53 -9.53 9.76
N GLU A 45 8.20 -10.73 10.20
CA GLU A 45 8.89 -11.96 9.81
C GLU A 45 8.21 -12.62 8.61
N THR A 46 6.90 -12.64 8.61
CA THR A 46 6.11 -13.32 7.56
C THR A 46 5.18 -12.36 6.82
N VAL A 47 4.74 -12.78 5.64
CA VAL A 47 3.72 -12.04 4.87
C VAL A 47 2.40 -11.97 5.64
N TYR A 48 2.06 -13.00 6.40
CA TYR A 48 0.87 -13.01 7.24
C TYR A 48 0.90 -11.89 8.29
N ASP A 49 2.02 -11.73 9.01
CA ASP A 49 2.18 -10.70 10.04
C ASP A 49 2.05 -9.29 9.46
N ALA A 50 2.66 -9.07 8.29
CA ALA A 50 2.57 -7.79 7.59
C ALA A 50 1.12 -7.45 7.21
N ILE A 51 0.40 -8.39 6.61
CA ILE A 51 -0.99 -8.17 6.19
C ILE A 51 -1.89 -7.99 7.42
N GLN A 52 -1.73 -8.82 8.45
CA GLN A 52 -2.52 -8.73 9.67
C GLN A 52 -2.36 -7.38 10.37
N SER A 53 -1.17 -6.81 10.34
CA SER A 53 -0.87 -5.51 10.94
C SER A 53 -1.32 -4.32 10.08
N LEU A 54 -1.05 -4.35 8.78
CA LEU A 54 -1.25 -3.22 7.87
C LEU A 54 -2.62 -3.22 7.19
N ARG A 55 -3.15 -4.40 6.87
CA ARG A 55 -4.39 -4.59 6.07
C ARG A 55 -5.18 -5.81 6.54
N PRO A 56 -5.63 -5.90 7.81
CA PRO A 56 -6.29 -7.09 8.35
C PRO A 56 -7.55 -7.51 7.59
N ASN A 57 -8.22 -6.55 6.94
CA ASN A 57 -9.40 -6.81 6.12
C ASN A 57 -9.14 -7.71 4.90
N TRP A 58 -7.89 -7.82 4.42
CA TRP A 58 -7.57 -8.72 3.31
C TRP A 58 -7.63 -10.20 3.67
N LEU A 59 -7.49 -10.50 4.96
CA LEU A 59 -7.58 -11.87 5.48
C LEU A 59 -9.01 -12.33 5.69
N LEU A 60 -9.97 -11.40 5.64
CA LEU A 60 -11.37 -11.72 5.86
C LEU A 60 -12.00 -12.25 4.58
N THR A 61 -12.64 -13.39 4.68
CA THR A 61 -13.43 -13.94 3.58
C THR A 61 -14.72 -13.12 3.43
N HIS A 62 -14.85 -12.38 2.35
CA HIS A 62 -16.05 -11.65 2.01
C HIS A 62 -16.85 -12.43 0.97
N GLY A 63 -17.97 -12.99 1.41
CA GLY A 63 -18.94 -13.61 0.53
C GLY A 63 -18.98 -15.14 0.58
N THR A 64 -20.19 -15.66 0.68
CA THR A 64 -20.52 -17.04 0.39
C THR A 64 -21.02 -17.10 -1.04
N ASN A 65 -20.40 -17.89 -1.89
CA ASN A 65 -20.97 -18.23 -3.19
C ASN A 65 -22.24 -19.06 -2.96
N SER A 66 -23.40 -18.39 -2.98
CA SER A 66 -24.70 -19.03 -2.77
C SER A 66 -25.04 -20.11 -3.80
N MET A 67 -24.29 -20.16 -4.92
CA MET A 67 -24.55 -21.09 -6.01
C MET A 67 -23.83 -22.44 -5.90
N THR A 68 -22.73 -22.54 -5.15
CA THR A 68 -21.91 -23.75 -5.13
C THR A 68 -21.76 -24.38 -3.74
N GLN A 69 -22.31 -23.79 -2.69
CA GLN A 69 -22.18 -24.23 -1.27
C GLN A 69 -20.73 -24.44 -0.79
N ASN A 70 -19.73 -24.09 -1.60
CA ASN A 70 -18.34 -24.10 -1.19
C ASN A 70 -17.97 -22.75 -0.61
N PRO A 71 -17.35 -22.68 0.59
CA PRO A 71 -16.83 -21.43 1.12
C PRO A 71 -15.77 -20.91 0.16
N THR A 72 -16.02 -19.74 -0.41
CA THR A 72 -15.05 -19.08 -1.27
C THR A 72 -13.94 -18.54 -0.37
N VAL A 73 -12.78 -19.16 -0.43
CA VAL A 73 -11.61 -18.79 0.38
C VAL A 73 -10.72 -17.87 -0.44
N VAL A 74 -10.20 -16.79 0.20
CA VAL A 74 -9.19 -15.93 -0.42
C VAL A 74 -8.00 -16.77 -0.85
N GLN A 75 -7.62 -16.68 -2.11
CA GLN A 75 -6.51 -17.44 -2.68
C GLN A 75 -5.20 -16.67 -2.58
N VAL A 76 -4.12 -17.39 -2.34
CA VAL A 76 -2.76 -16.83 -2.26
C VAL A 76 -1.94 -17.28 -3.44
N TYR A 77 -1.30 -16.31 -4.10
CA TYR A 77 -0.35 -16.54 -5.18
C TYR A 77 1.02 -15.99 -4.80
N LEU A 78 2.05 -16.75 -5.06
CA LEU A 78 3.44 -16.30 -5.03
C LEU A 78 3.95 -16.24 -6.47
N ASP A 79 4.19 -15.05 -6.95
CA ASP A 79 4.44 -14.76 -8.36
C ASP A 79 3.31 -15.36 -9.24
N ASN A 80 3.55 -16.40 -10.02
CA ASN A 80 2.53 -17.06 -10.84
C ASN A 80 2.07 -18.42 -10.27
N THR A 81 2.50 -18.77 -9.05
CA THR A 81 2.19 -20.07 -8.45
C THR A 81 1.10 -19.91 -7.40
N ARG A 82 -0.01 -20.65 -7.57
CA ARG A 82 -1.06 -20.73 -6.57
C ARG A 82 -0.57 -21.57 -5.39
N LEU A 83 -0.57 -21.01 -4.18
CA LEU A 83 -0.15 -21.69 -2.96
C LEU A 83 -1.33 -22.29 -2.17
N GLY A 84 -2.50 -21.67 -2.23
CA GLY A 84 -3.68 -22.09 -1.47
C GLY A 84 -4.40 -20.95 -0.78
N GLY A 85 -4.84 -21.14 0.45
CA GLY A 85 -5.54 -20.14 1.25
C GLY A 85 -4.59 -19.24 2.06
N VAL A 86 -5.18 -18.37 2.88
CA VAL A 86 -4.47 -17.36 3.68
C VAL A 86 -3.48 -17.95 4.69
N GLU A 87 -3.65 -19.21 5.09
CA GLU A 87 -2.75 -19.93 5.99
C GLU A 87 -1.34 -20.06 5.42
N THR A 88 -1.20 -20.10 4.09
CA THR A 88 0.11 -20.22 3.43
C THR A 88 0.96 -18.95 3.54
N LEU A 89 0.36 -17.81 3.83
CA LEU A 89 1.06 -16.53 4.02
C LEU A 89 2.08 -16.58 5.17
N SER A 90 1.85 -17.42 6.18
CA SER A 90 2.77 -17.61 7.31
C SER A 90 4.06 -18.35 6.93
N THR A 91 4.07 -19.04 5.80
CA THR A 91 5.24 -19.75 5.30
C THR A 91 6.12 -18.89 4.39
N ILE A 92 5.64 -17.73 3.97
CA ILE A 92 6.36 -16.84 3.07
C ILE A 92 7.16 -15.83 3.88
N ASN A 93 8.50 -15.88 3.74
CA ASN A 93 9.39 -14.93 4.39
C ASN A 93 9.41 -13.59 3.63
N LEU A 94 9.27 -12.49 4.35
CA LEU A 94 9.22 -11.14 3.76
C LEU A 94 10.52 -10.66 3.14
N SER A 95 11.66 -11.27 3.47
CA SER A 95 12.98 -10.81 2.97
C SER A 95 13.11 -10.87 1.44
N SER A 96 12.34 -11.74 0.79
CA SER A 96 12.33 -11.88 -0.67
C SER A 96 11.18 -11.15 -1.36
N VAL A 97 10.25 -10.57 -0.59
CA VAL A 97 9.04 -9.96 -1.12
C VAL A 97 9.29 -8.51 -1.53
N VAL A 98 8.88 -8.17 -2.75
CA VAL A 98 8.98 -6.80 -3.28
C VAL A 98 7.67 -6.04 -3.07
N TYR A 99 6.53 -6.68 -3.28
CA TYR A 99 5.22 -6.10 -2.98
C TYR A 99 4.17 -7.19 -2.73
N ILE A 100 3.11 -6.79 -2.06
CA ILE A 100 1.92 -7.62 -1.84
C ILE A 100 0.74 -6.84 -2.39
N ARG A 101 -0.07 -7.45 -3.24
CA ARG A 101 -1.25 -6.83 -3.82
C ARG A 101 -2.51 -7.64 -3.54
N HIS A 102 -3.57 -6.95 -3.14
CA HIS A 102 -4.88 -7.53 -3.00
C HIS A 102 -5.73 -7.23 -4.23
N TYR A 103 -6.30 -8.27 -4.81
CA TYR A 103 -7.29 -8.19 -5.86
C TYR A 103 -8.65 -8.55 -5.26
N ASP A 104 -9.65 -7.73 -5.51
CA ASP A 104 -11.01 -8.04 -5.10
C ASP A 104 -11.59 -9.22 -5.90
N GLY A 105 -12.78 -9.70 -5.49
CA GLY A 105 -13.38 -10.87 -6.15
C GLY A 105 -13.72 -10.65 -7.62
N VAL A 106 -13.99 -9.43 -8.04
CA VAL A 106 -14.30 -9.10 -9.44
C VAL A 106 -13.03 -9.12 -10.29
N GLU A 107 -12.00 -8.42 -9.84
CA GLU A 107 -10.69 -8.40 -10.50
C GLU A 107 -10.05 -9.79 -10.54
N ALA A 108 -10.12 -10.52 -9.41
CA ALA A 108 -9.59 -11.86 -9.29
C ALA A 108 -10.29 -12.84 -10.22
N THR A 109 -11.61 -12.79 -10.30
CA THR A 109 -12.39 -13.62 -11.21
C THR A 109 -12.09 -13.33 -12.68
N ALA A 110 -11.93 -12.06 -13.04
CA ALA A 110 -11.58 -11.66 -14.40
C ALA A 110 -10.18 -12.16 -14.82
N ARG A 111 -9.22 -12.24 -13.86
CA ARG A 111 -7.84 -12.61 -14.14
C ARG A 111 -7.57 -14.12 -14.04
N TRP A 112 -8.14 -14.79 -13.04
CA TRP A 112 -7.87 -16.21 -12.71
C TRP A 112 -9.08 -17.14 -12.83
N GLY A 113 -10.27 -16.60 -13.06
CA GLY A 113 -11.49 -17.39 -13.25
C GLY A 113 -12.41 -17.41 -12.02
N LEU A 114 -13.55 -18.09 -12.19
CA LEU A 114 -14.70 -18.04 -11.26
C LEU A 114 -14.41 -18.51 -9.84
N ASP A 115 -13.39 -19.34 -9.64
CA ASP A 115 -13.02 -19.87 -8.32
C ASP A 115 -12.38 -18.83 -7.38
N HIS A 116 -12.16 -17.59 -7.88
CA HIS A 116 -11.48 -16.52 -7.17
C HIS A 116 -12.42 -15.41 -6.66
N GLY A 117 -13.71 -15.70 -6.56
CA GLY A 117 -14.73 -14.74 -6.14
C GLY A 117 -14.56 -14.16 -4.73
N ALA A 118 -13.74 -14.79 -3.86
CA ALA A 118 -13.38 -14.23 -2.55
C ALA A 118 -12.21 -13.23 -2.61
N GLY A 119 -11.57 -13.08 -3.75
CA GLY A 119 -10.37 -12.28 -3.95
C GLY A 119 -9.08 -13.08 -3.93
N VAL A 120 -8.00 -12.39 -4.26
CA VAL A 120 -6.65 -12.96 -4.34
C VAL A 120 -5.67 -12.05 -3.60
N ILE A 121 -4.79 -12.65 -2.80
CA ILE A 121 -3.59 -12.01 -2.27
C ILE A 121 -2.42 -12.47 -3.13
N TYR A 122 -1.86 -11.52 -3.88
CA TYR A 122 -0.74 -11.76 -4.78
C TYR A 122 0.55 -11.24 -4.14
N VAL A 123 1.49 -12.14 -3.91
CA VAL A 123 2.81 -11.83 -3.35
C VAL A 123 3.83 -11.89 -4.47
N SER A 124 4.60 -10.84 -4.68
CA SER A 124 5.63 -10.80 -5.72
C SER A 124 7.02 -10.67 -5.14
N THR A 125 7.92 -11.48 -5.68
CA THR A 125 9.37 -11.38 -5.44
C THR A 125 10.08 -10.56 -6.51
N HIS A 126 9.35 -10.07 -7.52
CA HIS A 126 9.87 -9.30 -8.64
C HIS A 126 9.23 -7.90 -8.70
N SER A 127 9.99 -6.89 -9.11
CA SER A 127 9.45 -5.55 -9.36
C SER A 127 8.48 -5.56 -10.56
N GLU A 128 7.39 -4.78 -10.47
CA GLU A 128 6.33 -4.70 -11.50
C GLU A 128 6.79 -4.34 -12.93
N SER A 129 8.03 -3.90 -13.11
CA SER A 129 8.58 -3.49 -14.41
C SER A 129 8.62 -4.61 -15.47
N ARG A 130 8.20 -5.84 -15.15
CA ARG A 130 8.19 -6.99 -16.07
C ARG A 130 6.81 -7.61 -16.34
N ILE A 131 5.76 -7.04 -15.79
CA ILE A 131 4.40 -7.48 -16.15
C ILE A 131 3.87 -6.47 -17.18
N GLY A 132 4.37 -6.62 -18.40
CA GLY A 132 3.70 -6.07 -19.57
C GLY A 132 2.38 -6.82 -19.83
N PRO A 133 1.41 -6.19 -20.53
CA PRO A 133 0.13 -6.76 -20.82
C PRO A 133 0.21 -8.06 -21.62
#